data_8fdf3944a93844f92428848eaa43d891
#
_entry.id   8fdf3944a93844f92428848eaa43d891
#
_cell.length_a   1.000
_cell.length_b   1.000
_cell.length_c   1.000
_cell.angle_alpha   90.00
_cell.angle_beta   90.00
_cell.angle_gamma   90.00
#
_symmetry.space_group_name_H-M   'P 1'
#
loop_
_entity.id
_entity.type
_entity.pdbx_description
1 polymer ?
#
loop_
_entity_poly.entity_id
_entity_poly.type
_entity_poly.pdbx_seq_one_letter_code
_entity_poly.pdbx_strand_id
1 'polypeptide(L)'
;APSAAGDSGYRPGRTEGSSTTSEEWSAAREDDPVLAARFERYRSELNLSPKLAHVLTGAYAPGDFFEAALAVHDDPPGIASWIVNDLRGLLGDRPMQGLPFDGGALGQLAALVAEGRVSRTAAKDVLVHMAGHGGEPARLVDELGLGRVTDDDTLGPIVDEVLRAWPGKVEEYRNGKTGLMGLFMGSVMS
;
A
#
# COMPACT_ATOMS: atom_id res chain seq x y z
N ALA A 1 37.87 49.42 -21.78
CA ALA A 1 37.44 48.07 -21.48
C ALA A 1 36.15 48.08 -20.65
N PRO A 2 35.07 47.44 -21.06
CA PRO A 2 34.10 46.95 -20.11
C PRO A 2 34.02 45.44 -20.19
N SER A 3 33.92 44.85 -19.00
CA SER A 3 33.75 43.46 -18.64
C SER A 3 32.44 42.89 -19.15
N ALA A 4 32.52 41.76 -19.82
CA ALA A 4 31.35 40.96 -20.20
C ALA A 4 30.97 40.07 -19.02
N ALA A 5 29.76 40.25 -18.47
CA ALA A 5 29.15 39.38 -17.54
C ALA A 5 28.61 38.14 -18.29
N GLY A 6 29.17 36.98 -17.97
CA GLY A 6 28.70 35.71 -18.49
C GLY A 6 27.37 35.33 -17.87
N ASP A 7 26.36 35.21 -18.70
CA ASP A 7 25.07 34.59 -18.37
C ASP A 7 25.27 33.09 -18.20
N SER A 8 25.30 32.66 -16.95
CA SER A 8 25.31 31.26 -16.58
C SER A 8 23.88 30.72 -16.62
N GLY A 9 23.41 30.41 -17.82
CA GLY A 9 22.18 29.71 -18.04
C GLY A 9 22.23 28.28 -17.46
N TYR A 10 21.85 28.10 -16.20
CA TYR A 10 21.52 26.81 -15.64
C TYR A 10 20.30 26.24 -16.38
N ARG A 11 20.54 25.41 -17.37
CA ARG A 11 19.53 24.50 -17.92
C ARG A 11 19.46 23.32 -16.98
N PRO A 12 18.32 23.08 -16.28
CA PRO A 12 18.12 21.83 -15.58
C PRO A 12 18.18 20.74 -16.64
N GLY A 13 19.16 19.85 -16.52
CA GLY A 13 19.28 18.67 -17.33
C GLY A 13 18.00 17.87 -17.19
N ARG A 14 17.29 17.69 -18.30
CA ARG A 14 16.24 16.72 -18.45
C ARG A 14 16.93 15.38 -18.22
N THR A 15 16.78 14.81 -17.01
CA THR A 15 17.09 13.42 -16.77
C THR A 15 16.12 12.62 -17.64
N GLU A 16 16.61 12.14 -18.77
CA GLU A 16 15.97 11.09 -19.53
C GLU A 16 16.03 9.82 -18.67
N GLY A 17 15.17 9.77 -17.65
CA GLY A 17 14.83 8.53 -16.99
C GLY A 17 14.19 7.64 -18.06
N SER A 18 14.77 6.48 -18.28
CA SER A 18 14.30 5.43 -19.17
C SER A 18 12.81 5.15 -18.92
N SER A 19 11.95 5.97 -19.47
CA SER A 19 10.53 5.67 -19.57
C SER A 19 10.39 4.64 -20.69
N THR A 20 10.44 3.36 -20.34
CA THR A 20 9.98 2.30 -21.23
C THR A 20 8.63 2.75 -21.78
N THR A 21 8.58 3.04 -23.05
CA THR A 21 7.39 3.64 -23.66
C THR A 21 6.29 2.59 -23.79
N SER A 22 5.06 3.04 -23.94
CA SER A 22 3.92 2.15 -24.21
C SER A 22 4.16 1.28 -25.46
N GLU A 23 4.97 1.76 -26.39
CA GLU A 23 5.36 1.07 -27.62
C GLU A 23 6.32 -0.09 -27.35
N GLU A 24 7.30 0.05 -26.48
CA GLU A 24 8.23 -1.01 -26.08
C GLU A 24 7.50 -2.14 -25.35
N TRP A 25 6.54 -1.80 -24.47
CA TRP A 25 5.70 -2.83 -23.82
C TRP A 25 4.74 -3.53 -24.79
N SER A 26 4.27 -2.84 -25.82
CA SER A 26 3.46 -3.46 -26.88
C SER A 26 4.29 -4.41 -27.71
N ALA A 27 5.49 -4.01 -28.12
CA ALA A 27 6.43 -4.83 -28.86
C ALA A 27 6.80 -6.12 -28.09
N ALA A 28 7.06 -6.01 -26.80
CA ALA A 28 7.36 -7.19 -25.96
C ALA A 28 6.23 -8.24 -25.95
N ARG A 29 4.96 -7.83 -26.14
CA ARG A 29 3.81 -8.73 -26.20
C ARG A 29 3.54 -9.27 -27.61
N GLU A 30 3.93 -8.55 -28.66
CA GLU A 30 3.76 -9.02 -30.05
C GLU A 30 4.54 -10.32 -30.29
N ASP A 31 5.70 -10.44 -29.66
CA ASP A 31 6.57 -11.60 -29.80
C ASP A 31 6.37 -12.66 -28.71
N ASP A 32 5.58 -12.37 -27.66
CA ASP A 32 5.39 -13.25 -26.50
C ASP A 32 3.89 -13.53 -26.21
N PRO A 33 3.37 -14.68 -26.62
CA PRO A 33 1.96 -15.04 -26.44
C PRO A 33 1.57 -15.17 -24.96
N VAL A 34 2.51 -15.43 -24.04
CA VAL A 34 2.22 -15.51 -22.60
C VAL A 34 1.95 -14.12 -22.03
N LEU A 35 2.80 -13.14 -22.38
CA LEU A 35 2.59 -11.76 -21.97
C LEU A 35 1.33 -11.15 -22.61
N ALA A 36 1.03 -11.51 -23.86
CA ALA A 36 -0.20 -11.12 -24.53
C ALA A 36 -1.44 -11.67 -23.81
N ALA A 37 -1.46 -12.95 -23.49
CA ALA A 37 -2.56 -13.58 -22.75
C ALA A 37 -2.74 -12.99 -21.36
N ARG A 38 -1.65 -12.70 -20.64
CA ARG A 38 -1.70 -11.99 -19.35
C ARG A 38 -2.32 -10.59 -19.49
N PHE A 39 -1.94 -9.84 -20.50
CA PHE A 39 -2.49 -8.51 -20.74
C PHE A 39 -4.00 -8.54 -20.94
N GLU A 40 -4.48 -9.45 -21.81
CA GLU A 40 -5.91 -9.61 -22.05
C GLU A 40 -6.65 -10.02 -20.77
N ARG A 41 -6.11 -10.98 -20.01
CA ARG A 41 -6.70 -11.39 -18.73
C ARG A 41 -6.77 -10.24 -17.72
N TYR A 42 -5.69 -9.47 -17.59
CA TYR A 42 -5.66 -8.33 -16.65
C TYR A 42 -6.66 -7.25 -17.04
N ARG A 43 -6.91 -7.08 -18.32
CA ARG A 43 -7.89 -6.14 -18.85
C ARG A 43 -9.33 -6.61 -18.71
N SER A 44 -9.62 -7.84 -19.11
CA SER A 44 -10.98 -8.37 -19.24
C SER A 44 -11.51 -8.98 -17.95
N GLU A 45 -10.68 -9.72 -17.21
CA GLU A 45 -11.11 -10.44 -16.02
C GLU A 45 -10.81 -9.64 -14.72
N LEU A 46 -9.61 -9.04 -14.63
CA LEU A 46 -9.20 -8.27 -13.45
C LEU A 46 -9.54 -6.78 -13.53
N ASN A 47 -10.14 -6.34 -14.64
CA ASN A 47 -10.62 -4.98 -14.87
C ASN A 47 -9.56 -3.89 -14.63
N LEU A 48 -8.28 -4.19 -14.90
CA LEU A 48 -7.21 -3.22 -14.76
C LEU A 48 -7.27 -2.16 -15.88
N SER A 49 -6.88 -0.93 -15.55
CA SER A 49 -6.70 0.10 -16.59
C SER A 49 -5.62 -0.31 -17.60
N PRO A 50 -5.69 0.16 -18.85
CA PRO A 50 -4.66 -0.13 -19.86
C PRO A 50 -3.25 0.17 -19.37
N LYS A 51 -3.07 1.29 -18.68
CA LYS A 51 -1.77 1.71 -18.14
C LYS A 51 -1.19 0.70 -17.14
N LEU A 52 -2.00 0.23 -16.20
CA LEU A 52 -1.55 -0.75 -15.20
C LEU A 52 -1.24 -2.10 -15.87
N ALA A 53 -2.13 -2.58 -16.73
CA ALA A 53 -1.91 -3.83 -17.44
C ALA A 53 -0.65 -3.78 -18.33
N HIS A 54 -0.39 -2.66 -19.03
CA HIS A 54 0.84 -2.48 -19.82
C HIS A 54 2.11 -2.60 -18.98
N VAL A 55 2.16 -1.94 -17.84
CA VAL A 55 3.34 -1.99 -16.97
C VAL A 55 3.58 -3.39 -16.39
N LEU A 56 2.51 -4.06 -15.98
CA LEU A 56 2.60 -5.41 -15.38
C LEU A 56 2.94 -6.50 -16.39
N THR A 57 2.68 -6.26 -17.68
CA THR A 57 2.95 -7.21 -18.76
C THR A 57 4.07 -6.79 -19.71
N GLY A 58 4.81 -5.74 -19.35
CA GLY A 58 5.99 -5.31 -20.10
C GLY A 58 7.20 -6.24 -19.94
N ALA A 59 7.18 -7.11 -18.92
CA ALA A 59 8.15 -8.17 -18.65
C ALA A 59 7.51 -9.23 -17.74
N TYR A 60 8.18 -10.39 -17.58
CA TYR A 60 7.66 -11.45 -16.69
C TYR A 60 7.65 -11.06 -15.22
N ALA A 61 8.73 -10.46 -14.72
CA ALA A 61 8.92 -10.20 -13.30
C ALA A 61 7.80 -9.34 -12.65
N PRO A 62 7.34 -8.22 -13.23
CA PRO A 62 6.22 -7.47 -12.65
C PRO A 62 4.91 -8.27 -12.63
N GLY A 63 4.65 -9.08 -13.67
CA GLY A 63 3.49 -9.93 -13.73
C GLY A 63 3.52 -11.06 -12.71
N ASP A 64 4.65 -11.76 -12.58
CA ASP A 64 4.83 -12.83 -11.60
C ASP A 64 4.70 -12.29 -10.17
N PHE A 65 5.25 -11.12 -9.91
CA PHE A 65 5.13 -10.46 -8.62
C PHE A 65 3.68 -10.06 -8.30
N PHE A 66 2.96 -9.59 -9.30
CA PHE A 66 1.53 -9.25 -9.19
C PHE A 66 0.67 -10.49 -8.91
N GLU A 67 0.87 -11.58 -9.64
CA GLU A 67 0.15 -12.84 -9.44
C GLU A 67 0.39 -13.41 -8.03
N ALA A 68 1.64 -13.38 -7.56
CA ALA A 68 1.98 -13.84 -6.22
C ALA A 68 1.30 -12.98 -5.13
N ALA A 69 1.18 -11.67 -5.34
CA ALA A 69 0.48 -10.79 -4.41
C ALA A 69 -1.04 -11.04 -4.41
N LEU A 70 -1.64 -11.25 -5.59
CA LEU A 70 -3.06 -11.58 -5.72
C LEU A 70 -3.43 -12.92 -5.06
N ALA A 71 -2.54 -13.88 -5.08
CA ALA A 71 -2.76 -15.17 -4.41
C ALA A 71 -2.95 -15.03 -2.89
N VAL A 72 -2.46 -13.93 -2.30
CA VAL A 72 -2.59 -13.63 -0.87
C VAL A 72 -3.73 -12.66 -0.57
N HIS A 73 -3.93 -11.67 -1.43
CA HIS A 73 -4.95 -10.64 -1.24
C HIS A 73 -5.63 -10.31 -2.58
N ASP A 74 -6.91 -10.64 -2.70
CA ASP A 74 -7.70 -10.47 -3.93
C ASP A 74 -8.21 -9.02 -4.07
N ASP A 75 -7.28 -8.12 -4.42
CA ASP A 75 -7.57 -6.73 -4.80
C ASP A 75 -6.72 -6.34 -6.01
N PRO A 76 -7.10 -6.74 -7.24
CA PRO A 76 -6.30 -6.49 -8.43
C PRO A 76 -5.93 -5.01 -8.65
N PRO A 77 -6.86 -4.03 -8.55
CA PRO A 77 -6.50 -2.63 -8.73
C PRO A 77 -5.58 -2.08 -7.64
N GLY A 78 -5.79 -2.48 -6.39
CA GLY A 78 -4.97 -2.07 -5.25
C GLY A 78 -3.55 -2.62 -5.35
N ILE A 79 -3.40 -3.93 -5.60
CA ILE A 79 -2.09 -4.57 -5.78
C ILE A 79 -1.35 -3.98 -6.99
N ALA A 80 -2.02 -3.81 -8.12
CA ALA A 80 -1.42 -3.17 -9.30
C ALA A 80 -0.93 -1.75 -8.99
N SER A 81 -1.71 -0.99 -8.22
CA SER A 81 -1.32 0.36 -7.77
C SER A 81 -0.07 0.33 -6.87
N TRP A 82 0.01 -0.62 -5.93
CA TRP A 82 1.18 -0.80 -5.07
C TRP A 82 2.45 -1.06 -5.90
N ILE A 83 2.36 -1.93 -6.90
CA ILE A 83 3.51 -2.29 -7.74
C ILE A 83 3.91 -1.12 -8.64
N VAL A 84 2.95 -0.54 -9.37
CA VAL A 84 3.23 0.43 -10.43
C VAL A 84 3.56 1.82 -9.90
N ASN A 85 2.91 2.25 -8.84
CA ASN A 85 3.07 3.60 -8.31
C ASN A 85 4.04 3.65 -7.12
N ASP A 86 3.89 2.73 -6.17
CA ASP A 86 4.64 2.78 -4.92
C ASP A 86 5.99 2.04 -5.05
N LEU A 87 5.97 0.76 -5.41
CA LEU A 87 7.19 -0.05 -5.48
C LEU A 87 8.12 0.39 -6.62
N ARG A 88 7.61 0.61 -7.83
CA ARG A 88 8.44 1.12 -8.93
C ARG A 88 9.00 2.51 -8.66
N GLY A 89 8.21 3.39 -8.02
CA GLY A 89 8.70 4.70 -7.59
C GLY A 89 9.86 4.60 -6.61
N LEU A 90 9.81 3.63 -5.70
CA LEU A 90 10.86 3.35 -4.73
C LEU A 90 12.12 2.73 -5.38
N LEU A 91 11.93 1.86 -6.37
CA LEU A 91 13.03 1.18 -7.05
C LEU A 91 13.76 2.11 -8.05
N GLY A 92 13.05 3.05 -8.67
CA GLY A 92 13.59 3.81 -9.80
C GLY A 92 13.99 2.88 -10.94
N ASP A 93 15.28 2.89 -11.31
CA ASP A 93 15.83 2.05 -12.38
C ASP A 93 16.31 0.65 -11.89
N ARG A 94 16.20 0.36 -10.59
CA ARG A 94 16.56 -0.96 -10.05
C ARG A 94 15.58 -2.03 -10.51
N PRO A 95 16.05 -3.21 -10.93
CA PRO A 95 15.17 -4.29 -11.33
C PRO A 95 14.40 -4.85 -10.10
N MET A 96 13.20 -5.37 -10.36
CA MET A 96 12.41 -6.06 -9.32
C MET A 96 13.02 -7.41 -8.93
N GLN A 97 13.82 -7.99 -9.83
CA GLN A 97 14.56 -9.23 -9.53
C GLN A 97 15.61 -8.95 -8.44
N GLY A 98 15.65 -9.81 -7.44
CA GLY A 98 16.59 -9.67 -6.32
C GLY A 98 16.12 -8.75 -5.19
N LEU A 99 14.84 -8.35 -5.20
CA LEU A 99 14.23 -7.78 -4.01
C LEU A 99 14.31 -8.78 -2.84
N PRO A 100 14.57 -8.33 -1.61
CA PRO A 100 14.64 -9.19 -0.44
C PRO A 100 13.26 -9.63 0.08
N PHE A 101 12.21 -9.44 -0.71
CA PHE A 101 10.85 -9.90 -0.45
C PHE A 101 10.15 -10.22 -1.79
N ASP A 102 9.08 -11.01 -1.74
CA ASP A 102 8.31 -11.45 -2.89
C ASP A 102 6.94 -10.76 -3.00
N GLY A 103 6.19 -11.11 -4.06
CA GLY A 103 4.84 -10.58 -4.26
C GLY A 103 3.89 -10.99 -3.13
N GLY A 104 4.05 -12.18 -2.56
CA GLY A 104 3.24 -12.64 -1.44
C GLY A 104 3.35 -11.72 -0.22
N ALA A 105 4.56 -11.26 0.11
CA ALA A 105 4.77 -10.29 1.18
C ALA A 105 4.10 -8.94 0.86
N LEU A 106 4.11 -8.50 -0.40
CA LEU A 106 3.34 -7.30 -0.79
C LEU A 106 1.82 -7.51 -0.61
N GLY A 107 1.32 -8.69 -0.98
CA GLY A 107 -0.08 -9.08 -0.76
C GLY A 107 -0.46 -9.03 0.72
N GLN A 108 0.39 -9.55 1.60
CA GLN A 108 0.20 -9.46 3.06
C GLN A 108 0.15 -8.00 3.54
N LEU A 109 1.05 -7.14 3.07
CA LEU A 109 1.05 -5.72 3.42
C LEU A 109 -0.25 -5.03 2.96
N ALA A 110 -0.72 -5.33 1.76
CA ALA A 110 -1.99 -4.80 1.25
C ALA A 110 -3.19 -5.29 2.08
N ALA A 111 -3.20 -6.56 2.50
CA ALA A 111 -4.22 -7.13 3.39
C ALA A 111 -4.25 -6.39 4.74
N LEU A 112 -3.10 -6.12 5.36
CA LEU A 112 -3.02 -5.36 6.61
C LEU A 112 -3.61 -3.94 6.49
N VAL A 113 -3.45 -3.31 5.32
CA VAL A 113 -4.09 -2.01 5.04
C VAL A 113 -5.60 -2.16 4.88
N ALA A 114 -6.07 -3.18 4.16
CA ALA A 114 -7.49 -3.44 3.95
C ALA A 114 -8.22 -3.78 5.26
N GLU A 115 -7.56 -4.51 6.17
CA GLU A 115 -8.04 -4.82 7.51
C GLU A 115 -8.00 -3.61 8.48
N GLY A 116 -7.43 -2.48 8.05
CA GLY A 116 -7.29 -1.30 8.88
C GLY A 116 -6.22 -1.39 9.97
N ARG A 117 -5.41 -2.46 10.00
CA ARG A 117 -4.33 -2.68 10.98
C ARG A 117 -3.17 -1.70 10.82
N VAL A 118 -2.96 -1.21 9.62
CA VAL A 118 -1.96 -0.19 9.30
C VAL A 118 -2.56 0.83 8.33
N SER A 119 -2.18 2.10 8.46
CA SER A 119 -2.62 3.12 7.48
C SER A 119 -1.86 2.98 6.17
N ARG A 120 -2.45 3.44 5.05
CA ARG A 120 -1.77 3.44 3.74
C ARG A 120 -0.43 4.19 3.77
N THR A 121 -0.33 5.26 4.54
CA THR A 121 0.90 6.04 4.69
C THR A 121 1.96 5.24 5.44
N ALA A 122 1.61 4.69 6.61
CA ALA A 122 2.53 3.88 7.39
C ALA A 122 2.97 2.59 6.64
N ALA A 123 2.07 1.98 5.87
CA ALA A 123 2.41 0.82 5.05
C ALA A 123 3.44 1.14 3.94
N LYS A 124 3.54 2.40 3.49
CA LYS A 124 4.63 2.80 2.58
C LYS A 124 5.98 2.80 3.28
N ASP A 125 6.04 3.18 4.56
CA ASP A 125 7.27 3.11 5.34
C ASP A 125 7.71 1.66 5.56
N VAL A 126 6.74 0.75 5.79
CA VAL A 126 6.99 -0.70 5.83
C VAL A 126 7.52 -1.19 4.49
N LEU A 127 6.94 -0.77 3.36
CA LEU A 127 7.39 -1.14 2.02
C LEU A 127 8.83 -0.68 1.76
N VAL A 128 9.19 0.54 2.19
CA VAL A 128 10.57 1.06 2.10
C VAL A 128 11.53 0.17 2.87
N HIS A 129 11.16 -0.23 4.10
CA HIS A 129 11.97 -1.12 4.92
C HIS A 129 12.14 -2.50 4.26
N MET A 130 11.04 -3.08 3.78
CA MET A 130 11.03 -4.37 3.06
C MET A 130 11.94 -4.32 1.81
N ALA A 131 11.92 -3.23 1.06
CA ALA A 131 12.73 -3.07 -0.14
C ALA A 131 14.24 -2.96 0.14
N GLY A 132 14.61 -2.53 1.34
CA GLY A 132 16.01 -2.44 1.78
C GLY A 132 16.50 -3.70 2.51
N HIS A 133 15.67 -4.32 3.33
CA HIS A 133 16.11 -5.32 4.30
C HIS A 133 15.30 -6.62 4.27
N GLY A 134 14.20 -6.66 3.52
CA GLY A 134 13.23 -7.75 3.59
C GLY A 134 12.41 -7.71 4.88
N GLY A 135 11.86 -8.85 5.23
CA GLY A 135 11.09 -9.03 6.46
C GLY A 135 9.60 -9.28 6.20
N GLU A 136 8.94 -9.85 7.20
CA GLU A 136 7.51 -10.12 7.17
C GLU A 136 6.72 -8.84 7.50
N PRO A 137 5.74 -8.42 6.68
CA PRO A 137 5.02 -7.16 6.87
C PRO A 137 4.39 -6.99 8.26
N ALA A 138 3.73 -8.03 8.78
CA ALA A 138 3.08 -7.96 10.09
C ALA A 138 4.08 -7.70 11.21
N ARG A 139 5.24 -8.39 11.20
CA ARG A 139 6.31 -8.15 12.18
C ARG A 139 6.89 -6.75 12.06
N LEU A 140 7.10 -6.26 10.85
CA LEU A 140 7.64 -4.91 10.62
C LEU A 140 6.66 -3.84 11.11
N VAL A 141 5.36 -4.03 10.93
CA VAL A 141 4.35 -3.13 11.47
C VAL A 141 4.47 -3.02 13.00
N ASP A 142 4.67 -4.15 13.69
CA ASP A 142 4.80 -4.20 15.14
C ASP A 142 6.17 -3.63 15.58
N GLU A 143 7.27 -4.05 14.96
CA GLU A 143 8.64 -3.61 15.29
C GLU A 143 8.85 -2.10 15.09
N LEU A 144 8.22 -1.52 14.04
CA LEU A 144 8.29 -0.10 13.74
C LEU A 144 7.22 0.73 14.49
N GLY A 145 6.34 0.08 15.26
CA GLY A 145 5.26 0.75 15.97
C GLY A 145 4.25 1.46 15.04
N LEU A 146 4.06 0.93 13.84
CA LEU A 146 3.21 1.52 12.79
C LEU A 146 1.79 0.94 12.77
N GLY A 147 1.50 -0.03 13.65
CA GLY A 147 0.16 -0.57 13.82
C GLY A 147 -0.82 0.54 14.20
N ARG A 148 -1.99 0.53 13.57
CA ARG A 148 -3.10 1.31 14.11
C ARG A 148 -3.52 0.65 15.40
N VAL A 149 -3.42 1.38 16.49
CA VAL A 149 -4.17 1.06 17.68
C VAL A 149 -5.63 1.20 17.26
N THR A 150 -6.30 0.09 16.97
CA THR A 150 -7.75 0.11 16.83
C THR A 150 -8.30 0.50 18.19
N ASP A 151 -9.20 1.46 18.19
CA ASP A 151 -9.84 1.95 19.42
C ASP A 151 -10.38 0.82 20.31
N ASP A 152 -10.68 -0.35 19.73
CA ASP A 152 -11.13 -1.54 20.46
C ASP A 152 -10.07 -2.12 21.42
N ASP A 153 -8.79 -2.12 21.06
CA ASP A 153 -7.73 -2.72 21.90
C ASP A 153 -7.37 -1.83 23.11
N THR A 154 -7.52 -0.52 22.99
CA THR A 154 -7.26 0.44 24.07
C THR A 154 -8.53 0.95 24.73
N LEU A 155 -9.57 1.24 23.97
CA LEU A 155 -10.85 1.72 24.48
C LEU A 155 -11.69 0.59 25.07
N GLY A 156 -11.62 -0.63 24.52
CA GLY A 156 -12.38 -1.78 25.01
C GLY A 156 -12.19 -2.01 26.51
N PRO A 157 -10.96 -2.18 27.02
CA PRO A 157 -10.70 -2.33 28.45
C PRO A 157 -11.16 -1.15 29.28
N ILE A 158 -10.97 0.10 28.79
CA ILE A 158 -11.40 1.32 29.49
C ILE A 158 -12.92 1.40 29.55
N VAL A 159 -13.59 1.11 28.42
CA VAL A 159 -15.08 1.05 28.38
C VAL A 159 -15.59 -0.01 29.33
N ASP A 160 -15.00 -1.19 29.33
CA ASP A 160 -15.37 -2.28 30.25
C ASP A 160 -15.17 -1.89 31.70
N GLU A 161 -14.12 -1.17 32.03
CA GLU A 161 -13.87 -0.66 33.40
C GLU A 161 -14.93 0.36 33.80
N VAL A 162 -15.23 1.32 32.92
CA VAL A 162 -16.30 2.30 33.14
C VAL A 162 -17.67 1.65 33.31
N LEU A 163 -18.00 0.66 32.48
CA LEU A 163 -19.27 -0.07 32.58
C LEU A 163 -19.36 -0.90 33.87
N ARG A 164 -18.25 -1.49 34.34
CA ARG A 164 -18.18 -2.20 35.64
C ARG A 164 -18.28 -1.27 36.82
N ALA A 165 -17.75 -0.04 36.72
CA ALA A 165 -17.84 0.95 37.78
C ALA A 165 -19.27 1.49 38.00
N TRP A 166 -20.13 1.43 36.97
CA TRP A 166 -21.46 2.03 37.00
C TRP A 166 -22.60 1.06 36.62
N PRO A 167 -22.73 -0.13 37.23
CA PRO A 167 -23.66 -1.16 36.81
C PRO A 167 -25.13 -0.70 36.82
N GLY A 168 -25.53 0.09 37.81
CA GLY A 168 -26.89 0.64 37.89
C GLY A 168 -27.22 1.64 36.76
N LYS A 169 -26.19 2.42 36.31
CA LYS A 169 -26.36 3.35 35.18
C LYS A 169 -26.43 2.62 33.83
N VAL A 170 -25.73 1.53 33.70
CA VAL A 170 -25.80 0.65 32.54
C VAL A 170 -27.21 0.06 32.39
N GLU A 171 -27.80 -0.37 33.50
CA GLU A 171 -29.17 -0.89 33.52
C GLU A 171 -30.21 0.20 33.20
N GLU A 172 -30.06 1.40 33.77
CA GLU A 172 -30.89 2.57 33.40
C GLU A 172 -30.78 2.93 31.91
N TYR A 173 -29.58 2.86 31.34
CA TYR A 173 -29.36 3.11 29.91
C TYR A 173 -30.06 2.05 29.04
N ARG A 174 -29.92 0.77 29.37
CA ARG A 174 -30.62 -0.34 28.70
C ARG A 174 -32.15 -0.23 28.80
N ASN A 175 -32.65 0.37 29.85
CA ASN A 175 -34.06 0.67 30.07
C ASN A 175 -34.53 1.98 29.39
N GLY A 176 -33.72 2.55 28.47
CA GLY A 176 -34.14 3.65 27.59
C GLY A 176 -33.66 5.05 28.03
N LYS A 177 -32.89 5.21 29.11
CA LYS A 177 -32.30 6.51 29.49
C LYS A 177 -31.05 6.82 28.66
N THR A 178 -31.23 7.12 27.38
CA THR A 178 -30.16 7.37 26.40
C THR A 178 -29.25 8.56 26.74
N GLY A 179 -29.72 9.51 27.55
CA GLY A 179 -28.93 10.66 28.03
C GLY A 179 -27.69 10.28 28.87
N LEU A 180 -27.62 9.02 29.39
CA LEU A 180 -26.48 8.51 30.14
C LEU A 180 -25.25 8.22 29.26
N MET A 181 -25.40 8.19 27.92
CA MET A 181 -24.29 8.03 26.98
C MET A 181 -23.21 9.12 27.19
N GLY A 182 -23.63 10.37 27.44
CA GLY A 182 -22.70 11.48 27.72
C GLY A 182 -21.87 11.28 29.01
N LEU A 183 -22.46 10.63 30.03
CA LEU A 183 -21.75 10.29 31.27
C LEU A 183 -20.67 9.23 30.99
N PHE A 184 -21.00 8.17 30.25
CA PHE A 184 -20.05 7.11 29.91
C PHE A 184 -18.91 7.65 29.02
N MET A 185 -19.24 8.45 28.00
CA MET A 185 -18.23 9.08 27.13
C MET A 185 -17.29 10.00 27.93
N GLY A 186 -17.82 10.80 28.85
CA GLY A 186 -17.00 11.65 29.72
C GLY A 186 -16.06 10.87 30.63
N SER A 187 -16.50 9.70 31.12
CA SER A 187 -15.67 8.84 32.00
C SER A 187 -14.60 8.05 31.23
N VAL A 188 -14.83 7.75 29.96
CA VAL A 188 -13.82 7.10 29.07
C VAL A 188 -12.74 8.09 28.64
N MET A 189 -13.07 9.39 28.56
CA MET A 189 -12.15 10.45 28.13
C MET A 189 -11.40 11.15 29.29
N SER A 190 -11.59 10.73 30.56
CA SER A 190 -10.92 11.29 31.72
C SER A 190 -9.70 10.47 32.13
#